data_e9ce492f7b62caaa7e2d2b1d8d05de7c
#
_entry.id   e9ce492f7b62caaa7e2d2b1d8d05de7c
#
_cell.length_a   1.000
_cell.length_b   1.000
_cell.length_c   1.000
_cell.angle_alpha   90.00
_cell.angle_beta   90.00
_cell.angle_gamma   90.00
#
_symmetry.space_group_name_H-M   'P 1'
#
loop_
_entity.id
_entity.type
_entity.pdbx_description
1 polymer ?
#
loop_
_entity_poly.entity_id
_entity_poly.type
_entity_poly.pdbx_seq_one_letter_code
_entity_poly.pdbx_strand_id
1 'polypeptide(L)'
;RSGAMEDLVDERFTGAKHFWSSVAVDRPRKEKNLLENIDKYAPEGDFTEEENIQYQIDLTGVFPFDLVMGERIRESLNKHMVPPISEYDAEMGGVVWCIPREVIKKKTKNGKDYYIVRVIDDNNETNTIRCWGVRPDKDIVRVNRPYMMKLDWNPQWGFSTRRLSATFRMLG
;
A
#
# COMPACT_ATOMS: atom_id res chain seq x y z
N ARG A 1 17.63 -0.07 2.93
CA ARG A 1 16.38 -0.61 2.37
C ARG A 1 15.27 0.44 2.26
N SER A 2 15.53 1.71 2.63
CA SER A 2 14.56 2.82 2.55
C SER A 2 14.59 3.59 1.23
N GLY A 3 15.37 3.14 0.23
CA GLY A 3 15.64 3.87 -1.00
C GLY A 3 16.77 4.92 -0.88
N ALA A 4 17.17 5.27 0.34
CA ALA A 4 18.18 6.32 0.59
C ALA A 4 19.60 6.01 0.07
N MET A 5 19.84 4.80 -0.39
CA MET A 5 21.16 4.33 -0.85
C MET A 5 21.19 4.05 -2.35
N GLU A 6 20.11 4.28 -3.07
CA GLU A 6 20.03 3.95 -4.51
C GLU A 6 21.06 4.75 -5.32
N ASP A 7 21.28 6.02 -4.99
CA ASP A 7 22.27 6.89 -5.63
C ASP A 7 23.73 6.56 -5.26
N LEU A 8 23.93 5.70 -4.27
CA LEU A 8 25.26 5.30 -3.78
C LEU A 8 25.67 3.90 -4.24
N VAL A 9 24.82 3.21 -4.98
CA VAL A 9 25.12 1.87 -5.48
C VAL A 9 26.09 1.98 -6.65
N ASP A 10 27.28 1.41 -6.47
CA ASP A 10 28.33 1.33 -7.46
C ASP A 10 27.88 0.49 -8.68
N GLU A 11 28.41 0.78 -9.87
CA GLU A 11 28.14 0.07 -11.14
C GLU A 11 28.39 -1.45 -11.10
N ARG A 12 29.11 -1.93 -10.09
CA ARG A 12 29.33 -3.37 -9.84
C ARG A 12 28.06 -4.12 -9.39
N PHE A 13 27.03 -3.41 -8.98
CA PHE A 13 25.77 -3.98 -8.53
C PHE A 13 24.67 -3.69 -9.56
N THR A 14 23.78 -4.63 -9.76
CA THR A 14 22.63 -4.47 -10.67
C THR A 14 21.50 -3.63 -10.06
N GLY A 15 21.58 -3.28 -8.77
CA GLY A 15 20.61 -2.50 -8.06
C GLY A 15 20.79 -2.57 -6.54
N ALA A 16 19.93 -1.89 -5.80
CA ALA A 16 19.99 -1.81 -4.35
C ALA A 16 19.83 -3.18 -3.66
N LYS A 17 18.97 -4.04 -4.19
CA LYS A 17 18.78 -5.41 -3.68
C LYS A 17 20.06 -6.24 -3.78
N HIS A 18 20.75 -6.14 -4.91
CA HIS A 18 22.03 -6.82 -5.13
C HIS A 18 23.09 -6.34 -4.16
N PHE A 19 23.24 -5.02 -4.00
CA PHE A 19 24.14 -4.42 -3.01
C PHE A 19 23.86 -4.98 -1.61
N TRP A 20 22.62 -4.90 -1.14
CA TRP A 20 22.29 -5.36 0.20
C TRP A 20 22.48 -6.86 0.39
N SER A 21 22.16 -7.69 -0.59
CA SER A 21 22.39 -9.14 -0.52
C SER A 21 23.87 -9.47 -0.42
N SER A 22 24.71 -8.77 -1.18
CA SER A 22 26.15 -9.01 -1.21
C SER A 22 26.88 -8.53 0.06
N VAL A 23 26.42 -7.42 0.67
CA VAL A 23 27.09 -6.78 1.82
C VAL A 23 26.53 -7.26 3.16
N ALA A 24 25.21 -7.47 3.25
CA ALA A 24 24.54 -7.70 4.53
C ALA A 24 24.56 -9.18 4.96
N VAL A 25 24.54 -10.13 4.03
CA VAL A 25 24.38 -11.56 4.35
C VAL A 25 25.63 -12.09 5.07
N ASP A 26 26.81 -11.99 4.46
CA ASP A 26 28.05 -12.55 4.99
C ASP A 26 29.00 -11.50 5.57
N ARG A 27 28.62 -10.22 5.54
CA ARG A 27 29.39 -9.07 6.03
C ARG A 27 30.88 -9.15 5.63
N PRO A 28 31.19 -9.16 4.34
CA PRO A 28 32.54 -9.39 3.84
C PRO A 28 33.49 -8.29 4.35
N ARG A 29 34.61 -8.69 4.97
CA ARG A 29 35.63 -7.75 5.50
C ARG A 29 36.76 -7.54 4.53
N LYS A 30 36.87 -8.34 3.47
CA LYS A 30 37.93 -8.27 2.45
C LYS A 30 37.28 -8.09 1.08
N GLU A 31 37.91 -7.31 0.23
CA GLU A 31 37.47 -7.05 -1.13
C GLU A 31 37.23 -8.34 -1.92
N LYS A 32 38.14 -9.31 -1.83
CA LYS A 32 37.96 -10.62 -2.48
C LYS A 32 36.63 -11.28 -2.11
N ASN A 33 36.28 -11.30 -0.82
CA ASN A 33 35.03 -11.91 -0.34
C ASN A 33 33.80 -11.11 -0.79
N LEU A 34 33.93 -9.79 -0.92
CA LEU A 34 32.86 -8.95 -1.47
C LEU A 34 32.62 -9.27 -2.95
N LEU A 35 33.66 -9.42 -3.75
CA LEU A 35 33.56 -9.77 -5.17
C LEU A 35 32.90 -11.15 -5.34
N GLU A 36 33.30 -12.13 -4.53
CA GLU A 36 32.66 -13.45 -4.51
C GLU A 36 31.16 -13.37 -4.14
N ASN A 37 30.80 -12.50 -3.21
CA ASN A 37 29.40 -12.28 -2.82
C ASN A 37 28.58 -11.57 -3.92
N ILE A 38 29.17 -10.63 -4.65
CA ILE A 38 28.52 -9.97 -5.78
C ILE A 38 28.06 -11.02 -6.80
N ASP A 39 28.95 -11.94 -7.18
CA ASP A 39 28.62 -13.00 -8.12
C ASP A 39 27.59 -14.01 -7.55
N LYS A 40 27.75 -14.35 -6.27
CA LYS A 40 26.92 -15.36 -5.60
C LYS A 40 25.48 -14.91 -5.34
N TYR A 41 25.28 -13.62 -5.04
CA TYR A 41 23.99 -13.09 -4.58
C TYR A 41 23.31 -12.19 -5.62
N ALA A 42 23.70 -12.27 -6.88
CA ALA A 42 23.04 -11.53 -7.96
C ALA A 42 21.55 -11.94 -8.05
N PRO A 43 20.59 -11.05 -7.73
CA PRO A 43 19.18 -11.34 -7.81
C PRO A 43 18.67 -11.24 -9.24
N GLU A 44 17.54 -11.88 -9.55
CA GLU A 44 16.88 -11.77 -10.86
C GLU A 44 16.30 -10.36 -11.13
N GLY A 45 16.23 -9.49 -10.13
CA GLY A 45 15.72 -8.12 -10.24
C GLY A 45 15.95 -7.32 -8.97
N ASP A 46 15.61 -6.03 -9.00
CA ASP A 46 15.70 -5.15 -7.83
C ASP A 46 14.46 -5.27 -6.92
N PHE A 47 14.42 -4.47 -5.86
CA PHE A 47 13.25 -4.41 -4.98
C PHE A 47 12.01 -4.00 -5.75
N THR A 48 10.92 -4.71 -5.51
CA THR A 48 9.60 -4.32 -6.01
C THR A 48 9.10 -3.07 -5.29
N GLU A 49 8.14 -2.38 -5.90
CA GLU A 49 7.52 -1.21 -5.28
C GLU A 49 6.87 -1.57 -3.92
N GLU A 50 6.24 -2.74 -3.83
CA GLU A 50 5.65 -3.25 -2.59
C GLU A 50 6.70 -3.49 -1.50
N GLU A 51 7.86 -4.08 -1.87
CA GLU A 51 8.98 -4.27 -0.95
C GLU A 51 9.52 -2.93 -0.46
N ASN A 52 9.70 -1.94 -1.34
CA ASN A 52 10.18 -0.61 -0.99
C ASN A 52 9.22 0.12 -0.04
N ILE A 53 7.93 0.09 -0.30
CA ILE A 53 6.91 0.65 0.59
C ILE A 53 6.99 -0.01 1.97
N GLN A 54 7.07 -1.34 2.02
CA GLN A 54 7.12 -2.07 3.29
C GLN A 54 8.40 -1.75 4.06
N TYR A 55 9.55 -1.70 3.40
CA TYR A 55 10.81 -1.34 4.06
C TYR A 55 10.82 0.09 4.59
N GLN A 56 10.24 1.05 3.88
CA GLN A 56 10.12 2.41 4.39
C GLN A 56 9.27 2.46 5.66
N ILE A 57 8.14 1.76 5.68
CA ILE A 57 7.28 1.67 6.87
C ILE A 57 8.01 1.02 8.03
N ASP A 58 8.69 -0.11 7.81
CA ASP A 58 9.40 -0.86 8.85
C ASP A 58 10.57 -0.05 9.46
N LEU A 59 11.23 0.79 8.66
CA LEU A 59 12.39 1.56 9.10
C LEU A 59 12.03 2.91 9.70
N THR A 60 11.02 3.58 9.17
CA THR A 60 10.66 4.95 9.58
C THR A 60 9.45 5.01 10.49
N GLY A 61 8.62 3.97 10.51
CA GLY A 61 7.32 3.96 11.16
C GLY A 61 6.27 4.84 10.46
N VAL A 62 6.63 5.46 9.31
CA VAL A 62 5.77 6.40 8.57
C VAL A 62 5.39 5.80 7.23
N PHE A 63 4.12 5.99 6.83
CA PHE A 63 3.65 5.57 5.52
C PHE A 63 4.17 6.52 4.43
N PRO A 64 4.81 6.02 3.35
CA PRO A 64 5.39 6.85 2.31
C PRO A 64 4.32 7.32 1.30
N PHE A 65 3.49 8.29 1.68
CA PHE A 65 2.41 8.81 0.83
C PHE A 65 2.90 9.29 -0.53
N ASP A 66 4.04 9.96 -0.58
CA ASP A 66 4.58 10.51 -1.83
C ASP A 66 4.94 9.41 -2.83
N LEU A 67 5.46 8.28 -2.35
CA LEU A 67 5.76 7.14 -3.19
C LEU A 67 4.49 6.48 -3.73
N VAL A 68 3.45 6.35 -2.89
CA VAL A 68 2.22 5.62 -3.21
C VAL A 68 1.24 6.45 -4.02
N MET A 69 1.10 7.74 -3.67
CA MET A 69 0.09 8.61 -4.28
C MET A 69 0.52 9.23 -5.60
N GLY A 70 1.79 9.40 -5.87
CA GLY A 70 2.29 10.02 -7.08
C GLY A 70 1.59 11.34 -7.47
N GLU A 71 2.26 12.23 -8.17
CA GLU A 71 1.72 13.55 -8.52
C GLU A 71 0.45 13.44 -9.40
N ARG A 72 0.46 12.54 -10.39
CA ARG A 72 -0.69 12.34 -11.29
C ARG A 72 -1.98 11.93 -10.58
N ILE A 73 -1.87 11.07 -9.55
CA ILE A 73 -3.03 10.64 -8.77
C ILE A 73 -3.56 11.81 -7.96
N ARG A 74 -2.69 12.56 -7.28
CA ARG A 74 -3.07 13.76 -6.51
C ARG A 74 -3.75 14.81 -7.38
N GLU A 75 -3.18 15.12 -8.55
CA GLU A 75 -3.78 16.07 -9.50
C GLU A 75 -5.16 15.58 -9.97
N SER A 76 -5.31 14.28 -10.26
CA SER A 76 -6.59 13.71 -10.66
C SER A 76 -7.65 13.80 -9.56
N LEU A 77 -7.30 13.50 -8.32
CA LEU A 77 -8.20 13.61 -7.17
C LEU A 77 -8.63 15.06 -6.95
N ASN A 78 -7.69 16.00 -6.98
CA ASN A 78 -7.96 17.43 -6.85
C ASN A 78 -8.86 17.96 -7.97
N LYS A 79 -8.58 17.59 -9.22
CA LYS A 79 -9.38 17.98 -10.39
C LYS A 79 -10.84 17.54 -10.28
N HIS A 80 -11.08 16.36 -9.71
CA HIS A 80 -12.42 15.80 -9.56
C HIS A 80 -13.01 16.07 -8.16
N MET A 81 -12.33 16.87 -7.35
CA MET A 81 -12.75 17.23 -5.98
C MET A 81 -13.13 16.00 -5.14
N VAL A 82 -12.30 14.94 -5.20
CA VAL A 82 -12.48 13.74 -4.41
C VAL A 82 -11.73 13.90 -3.08
N PRO A 83 -12.43 14.11 -1.96
CA PRO A 83 -11.79 14.33 -0.67
C PRO A 83 -11.21 13.03 -0.08
N PRO A 84 -10.27 13.14 0.87
CA PRO A 84 -9.85 12.00 1.70
C PRO A 84 -11.01 11.49 2.56
N ILE A 85 -10.90 10.27 3.06
CA ILE A 85 -11.96 9.65 3.87
C ILE A 85 -12.21 10.40 5.19
N SER A 86 -11.22 11.06 5.75
CA SER A 86 -11.35 11.89 6.96
C SER A 86 -12.25 13.10 6.76
N GLU A 87 -12.39 13.57 5.52
CA GLU A 87 -13.26 14.70 5.15
C GLU A 87 -14.65 14.25 4.62
N TYR A 88 -15.02 12.98 4.83
CA TYR A 88 -16.31 12.48 4.37
C TYR A 88 -17.47 13.19 5.06
N ASP A 89 -18.34 13.77 4.24
CA ASP A 89 -19.59 14.38 4.71
C ASP A 89 -20.72 13.34 4.74
N ALA A 90 -21.18 12.99 5.94
CA ALA A 90 -22.21 11.99 6.14
C ALA A 90 -23.61 12.44 5.65
N GLU A 91 -23.88 13.73 5.54
CA GLU A 91 -25.16 14.28 5.07
C GLU A 91 -25.22 14.32 3.54
N MET A 92 -24.12 14.69 2.91
CA MET A 92 -24.03 14.76 1.45
C MET A 92 -23.72 13.40 0.83
N GLY A 93 -23.03 12.52 1.58
CA GLY A 93 -22.50 11.29 1.04
C GLY A 93 -21.42 11.57 -0.03
N GLY A 94 -21.01 10.54 -0.74
CA GLY A 94 -20.14 10.80 -1.88
C GLY A 94 -19.03 9.76 -2.09
N VAL A 95 -18.10 10.16 -2.95
CA VAL A 95 -16.90 9.40 -3.27
C VAL A 95 -15.74 10.01 -2.52
N VAL A 96 -14.96 9.18 -1.86
CA VAL A 96 -13.73 9.55 -1.17
C VAL A 96 -12.56 8.71 -1.65
N TRP A 97 -11.35 9.11 -1.32
CA TRP A 97 -10.19 8.28 -1.53
C TRP A 97 -9.56 7.85 -0.19
N CYS A 98 -8.91 6.71 -0.21
CA CYS A 98 -8.13 6.19 0.91
C CYS A 98 -7.15 5.11 0.45
N ILE A 99 -6.27 4.68 1.34
CA ILE A 99 -5.28 3.63 1.12
C ILE A 99 -5.53 2.49 2.10
N PRO A 100 -5.93 1.29 1.64
CA PRO A 100 -6.05 0.10 2.48
C PRO A 100 -4.70 -0.29 3.10
N ARG A 101 -4.71 -0.54 4.41
CA ARG A 101 -3.56 -1.01 5.17
C ARG A 101 -3.70 -2.45 5.61
N GLU A 102 -4.93 -2.87 5.85
CA GLU A 102 -5.24 -4.23 6.30
C GLU A 102 -6.61 -4.66 5.77
N VAL A 103 -6.70 -5.91 5.36
CA VAL A 103 -7.96 -6.54 4.93
C VAL A 103 -8.21 -7.78 5.77
N ILE A 104 -9.23 -7.72 6.62
CA ILE A 104 -9.64 -8.82 7.49
C ILE A 104 -10.86 -9.48 6.89
N LYS A 105 -10.73 -10.74 6.48
CA LYS A 105 -11.81 -11.55 5.93
C LYS A 105 -12.64 -12.16 7.08
N LYS A 106 -13.95 -11.96 7.05
CA LYS A 106 -14.87 -12.48 8.07
C LYS A 106 -16.12 -13.07 7.44
N LYS A 107 -16.86 -13.85 8.26
CA LYS A 107 -18.18 -14.39 7.92
C LYS A 107 -19.24 -13.87 8.86
N THR A 108 -20.41 -13.56 8.34
CA THR A 108 -21.60 -13.27 9.14
C THR A 108 -22.12 -14.52 9.82
N LYS A 109 -23.06 -14.39 10.77
CA LYS A 109 -23.75 -15.53 11.40
C LYS A 109 -24.44 -16.46 10.36
N ASN A 110 -24.82 -15.90 9.22
CA ASN A 110 -25.46 -16.64 8.12
C ASN A 110 -24.46 -17.16 7.07
N GLY A 111 -23.15 -17.21 7.38
CA GLY A 111 -22.10 -17.74 6.52
C GLY A 111 -21.71 -16.86 5.33
N LYS A 112 -22.25 -15.63 5.20
CA LYS A 112 -21.89 -14.71 4.10
C LYS A 112 -20.56 -14.04 4.38
N ASP A 113 -19.70 -13.99 3.37
CA ASP A 113 -18.40 -13.32 3.47
C ASP A 113 -18.56 -11.79 3.48
N TYR A 114 -17.72 -11.14 4.30
CA TYR A 114 -17.54 -9.70 4.31
C TYR A 114 -16.08 -9.36 4.69
N TYR A 115 -15.64 -8.17 4.31
CA TYR A 115 -14.32 -7.68 4.71
C TYR A 115 -14.45 -6.53 5.69
N ILE A 116 -13.50 -6.48 6.63
CA ILE A 116 -13.20 -5.27 7.39
C ILE A 116 -11.89 -4.74 6.81
N VAL A 117 -11.93 -3.56 6.22
CA VAL A 117 -10.77 -2.91 5.61
C VAL A 117 -10.37 -1.73 6.49
N ARG A 118 -9.16 -1.78 7.03
CA ARG A 118 -8.55 -0.63 7.70
C ARG A 118 -7.85 0.22 6.66
N VAL A 119 -8.13 1.49 6.65
CA VAL A 119 -7.64 2.44 5.65
C VAL A 119 -7.04 3.66 6.34
N ILE A 120 -6.14 4.32 5.63
CA ILE A 120 -5.59 5.63 5.99
C ILE A 120 -5.75 6.60 4.83
N ASP A 121 -5.61 7.87 5.10
CA ASP A 121 -5.47 8.96 4.13
C ASP A 121 -4.24 9.83 4.47
N ASP A 122 -4.05 10.95 3.78
CA ASP A 122 -2.91 11.85 3.97
C ASP A 122 -2.91 12.58 5.32
N ASN A 123 -4.04 12.64 6.02
CA ASN A 123 -4.10 13.10 7.41
C ASN A 123 -3.60 12.03 8.39
N ASN A 124 -3.21 10.85 7.88
CA ASN A 124 -2.77 9.69 8.65
C ASN A 124 -3.81 9.17 9.66
N GLU A 125 -5.08 9.50 9.43
CA GLU A 125 -6.18 9.00 10.23
C GLU A 125 -6.56 7.58 9.82
N THR A 126 -6.67 6.68 10.80
CA THR A 126 -7.10 5.31 10.56
C THR A 126 -8.62 5.21 10.63
N ASN A 127 -9.22 4.83 9.53
CA ASN A 127 -10.64 4.57 9.42
C ASN A 127 -10.90 3.08 9.13
N THR A 128 -12.12 2.62 9.47
CA THR A 128 -12.53 1.22 9.24
C THR A 128 -13.77 1.17 8.37
N ILE A 129 -13.68 0.40 7.28
CA ILE A 129 -14.78 0.22 6.33
C ILE A 129 -15.26 -1.23 6.37
N ARG A 130 -16.57 -1.43 6.47
CA ARG A 130 -17.21 -2.75 6.35
C ARG A 130 -17.70 -2.96 4.92
N CYS A 131 -17.11 -3.94 4.24
CA CYS A 131 -17.46 -4.26 2.86
C CYS A 131 -18.38 -5.49 2.84
N TRP A 132 -19.65 -5.28 2.53
CA TRP A 132 -20.66 -6.33 2.54
C TRP A 132 -20.88 -6.96 1.17
N GLY A 133 -21.28 -8.23 1.16
CA GLY A 133 -21.61 -8.96 -0.07
C GLY A 133 -20.39 -9.16 -0.97
N VAL A 134 -19.26 -9.40 -0.35
CA VAL A 134 -17.96 -9.65 -1.01
C VAL A 134 -17.98 -11.02 -1.67
N ARG A 135 -17.35 -11.09 -2.84
CA ARG A 135 -17.03 -12.35 -3.55
C ARG A 135 -15.52 -12.55 -3.48
N PRO A 136 -15.02 -13.42 -2.59
CA PRO A 136 -13.58 -13.56 -2.32
C PRO A 136 -12.71 -13.93 -3.54
N ASP A 137 -13.32 -14.54 -4.56
CA ASP A 137 -12.70 -14.91 -5.84
C ASP A 137 -12.54 -13.74 -6.81
N LYS A 138 -13.31 -12.66 -6.63
CA LYS A 138 -13.37 -11.51 -7.55
C LYS A 138 -13.01 -10.18 -6.88
N ASP A 139 -13.38 -10.04 -5.62
CA ASP A 139 -13.23 -8.78 -4.90
C ASP A 139 -11.89 -8.76 -4.15
N ILE A 140 -10.81 -8.49 -4.88
CA ILE A 140 -9.44 -8.41 -4.34
C ILE A 140 -9.12 -6.95 -4.01
N VAL A 141 -8.81 -6.69 -2.75
CA VAL A 141 -8.30 -5.39 -2.26
C VAL A 141 -6.80 -5.52 -2.05
N ARG A 142 -6.03 -4.73 -2.78
CA ARG A 142 -4.58 -4.64 -2.61
C ARG A 142 -4.26 -3.60 -1.55
N VAL A 143 -3.48 -3.98 -0.55
CA VAL A 143 -2.97 -3.05 0.47
C VAL A 143 -1.92 -2.12 -0.13
N ASN A 144 -1.72 -0.97 0.51
CA ASN A 144 -0.74 0.04 0.10
C ASN A 144 -0.96 0.61 -1.31
N ARG A 145 -2.18 0.52 -1.84
CA ARG A 145 -2.57 1.15 -3.11
C ARG A 145 -3.72 2.12 -2.87
N PRO A 146 -3.74 3.29 -3.51
CA PRO A 146 -4.82 4.24 -3.36
C PRO A 146 -6.09 3.75 -4.07
N TYR A 147 -7.20 3.96 -3.42
CA TYR A 147 -8.52 3.64 -3.96
C TYR A 147 -9.46 4.83 -3.86
N MET A 148 -10.29 4.98 -4.87
CA MET A 148 -11.46 5.83 -4.85
C MET A 148 -12.68 4.95 -4.61
N MET A 149 -13.57 5.33 -3.68
CA MET A 149 -14.72 4.52 -3.31
C MET A 149 -15.93 5.35 -2.93
N LYS A 150 -17.10 4.78 -3.20
CA LYS A 150 -18.36 5.29 -2.69
C LYS A 150 -18.69 4.60 -1.38
N LEU A 151 -18.91 5.40 -0.34
CA LEU A 151 -19.21 4.93 1.01
C LEU A 151 -20.62 5.30 1.43
N ASP A 152 -21.18 4.46 2.31
CA ASP A 152 -22.36 4.76 3.10
C ASP A 152 -21.91 4.92 4.56
N TRP A 153 -22.47 5.89 5.26
CA TRP A 153 -22.24 6.11 6.68
C TRP A 153 -23.45 5.68 7.50
N ASN A 154 -23.20 5.03 8.62
CA ASN A 154 -24.24 4.69 9.59
C ASN A 154 -23.72 4.99 11.00
N PRO A 155 -24.48 5.75 11.84
CA PRO A 155 -24.04 6.12 13.18
C PRO A 155 -23.69 4.92 14.09
N GLN A 156 -24.33 3.77 13.87
CA GLN A 156 -24.10 2.57 14.68
C GLN A 156 -22.89 1.74 14.20
N TRP A 157 -22.61 1.72 12.90
CA TRP A 157 -21.65 0.81 12.29
C TRP A 157 -20.46 1.50 11.64
N GLY A 158 -20.50 2.83 11.48
CA GLY A 158 -19.49 3.60 10.76
C GLY A 158 -19.58 3.42 9.24
N PHE A 159 -18.44 3.51 8.59
CA PHE A 159 -18.34 3.39 7.14
C PHE A 159 -18.65 1.98 6.64
N SER A 160 -19.43 1.92 5.58
CA SER A 160 -19.71 0.67 4.89
C SER A 160 -19.84 0.86 3.38
N THR A 161 -19.65 -0.23 2.63
CA THR A 161 -19.93 -0.28 1.20
C THR A 161 -20.48 -1.64 0.82
N ARG A 162 -21.17 -1.71 -0.32
CA ARG A 162 -21.69 -2.95 -0.90
C ARG A 162 -21.18 -3.09 -2.32
N ARG A 163 -21.04 -4.33 -2.80
CA ARG A 163 -20.57 -4.64 -4.16
C ARG A 163 -19.21 -4.01 -4.43
N LEU A 164 -18.20 -4.45 -3.71
CA LEU A 164 -16.84 -3.90 -3.70
C LEU A 164 -16.30 -3.59 -5.11
N SER A 165 -16.49 -4.51 -6.06
CA SER A 165 -16.05 -4.34 -7.45
C SER A 165 -16.71 -3.18 -8.21
N ALA A 166 -17.86 -2.70 -7.74
CA ALA A 166 -18.57 -1.58 -8.38
C ALA A 166 -18.29 -0.23 -7.72
N THR A 167 -17.85 -0.25 -6.45
CA THR A 167 -17.71 0.95 -5.63
C THR A 167 -16.25 1.28 -5.27
N PHE A 168 -15.34 0.37 -5.55
CA PHE A 168 -13.95 0.41 -5.10
C PHE A 168 -13.03 0.39 -6.33
N ARG A 169 -12.45 1.51 -6.70
CA ARG A 169 -11.56 1.63 -7.86
C ARG A 169 -10.15 1.95 -7.39
N MET A 170 -9.20 1.08 -7.74
CA MET A 170 -7.79 1.33 -7.55
C MET A 170 -7.33 2.46 -8.49
N LEU A 171 -6.51 3.37 -7.98
CA LEU A 171 -5.91 4.47 -8.70
C LEU A 171 -4.45 4.12 -9.05
N GLY A 172 -4.03 4.41 -10.26
CA GLY A 172 -2.68 4.13 -10.76
C GLY A 172 -2.63 3.08 -11.84
#